data_3162807ddd55ef0a60bf756ac72d3083
#
_entry.id   3162807ddd55ef0a60bf756ac72d3083
#
_cell.length_a   1.000
_cell.length_b   1.000
_cell.length_c   1.000
_cell.angle_alpha   90.00
_cell.angle_beta   90.00
_cell.angle_gamma   90.00
#
_symmetry.space_group_name_H-M   'P 1'
#
loop_
_entity.id
_entity.type
_entity.pdbx_description
1 polymer ?
#
loop_
_entity_poly.entity_id
_entity_poly.type
_entity_poly.pdbx_seq_one_letter_code
_entity_poly.pdbx_strand_id
1 'polypeptide(L)'
;KVAVVTGGAAGIGLGLARRFVNEGMKVVIADVDQADMDAAVAELSAHGEVIAQRTDVSKYDEVEALAERTLEEFGSVHVLCNNAGVGGDQRFMNTTLATWEWIVGVDLWGPIYGCKVFLPHLVKQDEAHIVNTASMAGFTYAPYKHPYNVSKAGVVALTEGLYRELIREHPHVGISVLCPAWTATKIANADRNAPEGHVPMYQTDPDMVGMREEVAEMLAQGQTPDEVAEIVIEAIRNKQTHIFPDRTWIEVLRNRANLISEGLPVDATYSGYTPVAGRADAPNPAKRD
;
A
#
# COMPACT_ATOMS: atom_id res chain seq x y z
N LYS A 1 0.69 23.02 -7.21
CA LYS A 1 0.25 21.68 -7.65
C LYS A 1 -0.74 21.10 -6.65
N VAL A 2 -1.46 20.05 -7.04
CA VAL A 2 -2.47 19.37 -6.21
C VAL A 2 -2.11 17.90 -6.09
N ALA A 3 -2.11 17.37 -4.87
CA ALA A 3 -1.92 15.95 -4.57
C ALA A 3 -3.18 15.36 -3.93
N VAL A 4 -3.54 14.15 -4.34
CA VAL A 4 -4.60 13.34 -3.73
C VAL A 4 -3.95 12.13 -3.08
N VAL A 5 -4.26 11.88 -1.81
CA VAL A 5 -3.68 10.77 -1.04
C VAL A 5 -4.82 9.95 -0.43
N THR A 6 -5.03 8.73 -0.91
CA THR A 6 -5.96 7.79 -0.29
C THR A 6 -5.30 7.09 0.92
N GLY A 7 -6.08 6.80 1.96
CA GLY A 7 -5.53 6.41 3.26
C GLY A 7 -4.64 7.51 3.85
N GLY A 8 -4.98 8.78 3.56
CA GLY A 8 -4.14 9.95 3.85
C GLY A 8 -4.23 10.47 5.28
N ALA A 9 -5.12 9.90 6.09
CA ALA A 9 -5.34 10.36 7.46
C ALA A 9 -4.38 9.72 8.49
N ALA A 10 -3.63 8.67 8.11
CA ALA A 10 -2.73 7.97 9.02
C ALA A 10 -1.52 7.35 8.29
N GLY A 11 -0.54 6.90 9.06
CA GLY A 11 0.60 6.11 8.57
C GLY A 11 1.33 6.75 7.39
N ILE A 12 1.70 5.94 6.39
CA ILE A 12 2.43 6.40 5.20
C ILE A 12 1.66 7.51 4.48
N GLY A 13 0.33 7.38 4.36
CA GLY A 13 -0.50 8.39 3.70
C GLY A 13 -0.43 9.75 4.36
N LEU A 14 -0.47 9.83 5.68
CA LEU A 14 -0.29 11.08 6.42
C LEU A 14 1.12 11.65 6.26
N GLY A 15 2.16 10.79 6.29
CA GLY A 15 3.53 11.21 6.00
C GLY A 15 3.64 11.83 4.59
N LEU A 16 3.03 11.20 3.58
CA LEU A 16 2.97 11.74 2.21
C LEU A 16 2.21 13.08 2.17
N ALA A 17 1.04 13.16 2.80
CA ALA A 17 0.24 14.38 2.84
C ALA A 17 1.02 15.53 3.48
N ARG A 18 1.66 15.29 4.62
CA ARG A 18 2.54 16.26 5.31
C ARG A 18 3.68 16.71 4.41
N ARG A 19 4.32 15.78 3.73
CA ARG A 19 5.44 16.09 2.86
C ARG A 19 5.00 16.90 1.64
N PHE A 20 3.86 16.60 1.01
CA PHE A 20 3.32 17.40 -0.09
C PHE A 20 2.94 18.82 0.34
N VAL A 21 2.33 18.99 1.51
CA VAL A 21 2.04 20.32 2.08
C VAL A 21 3.34 21.13 2.26
N ASN A 22 4.39 20.50 2.77
CA ASN A 22 5.71 21.15 2.94
C ASN A 22 6.39 21.50 1.60
N GLU A 23 6.02 20.82 0.50
CA GLU A 23 6.42 21.20 -0.88
C GLU A 23 5.56 22.35 -1.44
N GLY A 24 4.65 22.92 -0.68
CA GLY A 24 3.73 23.96 -1.11
C GLY A 24 2.61 23.48 -2.04
N MET A 25 2.29 22.17 -1.99
CA MET A 25 1.16 21.63 -2.75
C MET A 25 -0.14 21.75 -1.94
N LYS A 26 -1.27 21.88 -2.66
CA LYS A 26 -2.59 21.67 -2.09
C LYS A 26 -2.84 20.17 -1.97
N VAL A 27 -3.45 19.72 -0.88
CA VAL A 27 -3.60 18.29 -0.60
C VAL A 27 -5.05 17.91 -0.34
N VAL A 28 -5.49 16.84 -0.97
CA VAL A 28 -6.77 16.17 -0.66
C VAL A 28 -6.46 14.87 0.05
N ILE A 29 -6.94 14.76 1.28
CA ILE A 29 -6.88 13.53 2.09
C ILE A 29 -8.17 12.76 1.87
N ALA A 30 -8.06 11.50 1.45
CA ALA A 30 -9.21 10.60 1.36
C ALA A 30 -9.01 9.43 2.32
N ASP A 31 -9.98 9.18 3.19
CA ASP A 31 -9.94 8.09 4.17
C ASP A 31 -11.37 7.67 4.55
N VAL A 32 -11.53 6.55 5.24
CA VAL A 32 -12.81 6.11 5.81
C VAL A 32 -12.97 6.55 7.27
N ASP A 33 -11.88 6.85 7.96
CA ASP A 33 -11.87 7.24 9.38
C ASP A 33 -12.00 8.75 9.53
N GLN A 34 -13.20 9.21 9.93
CA GLN A 34 -13.50 10.63 10.07
C GLN A 34 -12.65 11.30 11.16
N ALA A 35 -12.41 10.62 12.28
CA ALA A 35 -11.66 11.20 13.39
C ALA A 35 -10.16 11.38 13.03
N ASP A 36 -9.56 10.38 12.37
CA ASP A 36 -8.18 10.50 11.88
C ASP A 36 -8.10 11.59 10.79
N MET A 37 -9.11 11.75 9.90
CA MET A 37 -9.16 12.84 8.91
C MET A 37 -9.24 14.23 9.56
N ASP A 38 -10.11 14.40 10.54
CA ASP A 38 -10.28 15.70 11.23
C ASP A 38 -8.97 16.11 11.92
N ALA A 39 -8.27 15.15 12.55
CA ALA A 39 -6.98 15.38 13.17
C ALA A 39 -5.88 15.74 12.13
N ALA A 40 -5.83 15.02 11.00
CA ALA A 40 -4.88 15.27 9.93
C ALA A 40 -5.10 16.67 9.29
N VAL A 41 -6.34 17.06 9.03
CA VAL A 41 -6.65 18.38 8.50
C VAL A 41 -6.28 19.47 9.51
N ALA A 42 -6.59 19.30 10.80
CA ALA A 42 -6.23 20.27 11.84
C ALA A 42 -4.70 20.47 11.94
N GLU A 43 -3.92 19.37 11.83
CA GLU A 43 -2.45 19.42 11.82
C GLU A 43 -1.94 20.17 10.58
N LEU A 44 -2.38 19.76 9.38
CA LEU A 44 -1.76 20.16 8.13
C LEU A 44 -2.23 21.52 7.63
N SER A 45 -3.44 21.97 7.99
CA SER A 45 -3.97 23.29 7.57
C SER A 45 -3.17 24.47 8.13
N ALA A 46 -2.36 24.26 9.16
CA ALA A 46 -1.42 25.27 9.65
C ALA A 46 -0.25 25.54 8.66
N HIS A 47 -0.03 24.64 7.72
CA HIS A 47 1.11 24.65 6.80
C HIS A 47 0.73 24.83 5.31
N GLY A 48 -0.53 24.62 4.94
CA GLY A 48 -0.99 24.76 3.57
C GLY A 48 -2.47 24.48 3.36
N GLU A 49 -2.91 24.50 2.10
CA GLU A 49 -4.30 24.23 1.74
C GLU A 49 -4.56 22.71 1.75
N VAL A 50 -5.35 22.23 2.69
CA VAL A 50 -5.70 20.82 2.87
C VAL A 50 -7.21 20.67 3.04
N ILE A 51 -7.78 19.75 2.29
CA ILE A 51 -9.17 19.29 2.48
C ILE A 51 -9.20 17.79 2.70
N ALA A 52 -10.25 17.29 3.30
CA ALA A 52 -10.50 15.86 3.42
C ALA A 52 -11.85 15.49 2.84
N GLN A 53 -11.93 14.24 2.34
CA GLN A 53 -13.18 13.65 1.89
C GLN A 53 -13.24 12.19 2.35
N ARG A 54 -14.33 11.83 3.04
CA ARG A 54 -14.59 10.44 3.37
C ARG A 54 -14.76 9.64 2.08
N THR A 55 -13.95 8.60 1.92
CA THR A 55 -13.91 7.80 0.70
C THR A 55 -13.55 6.35 1.03
N ASP A 56 -14.45 5.43 0.75
CA ASP A 56 -14.15 3.99 0.67
C ASP A 56 -13.63 3.67 -0.73
N VAL A 57 -12.32 3.46 -0.86
CA VAL A 57 -11.68 3.21 -2.16
C VAL A 57 -12.12 1.90 -2.82
N SER A 58 -12.78 1.00 -2.10
CA SER A 58 -13.40 -0.20 -2.67
C SER A 58 -14.69 0.08 -3.47
N LYS A 59 -15.17 1.33 -3.44
CA LYS A 59 -16.38 1.80 -4.13
C LYS A 59 -16.00 2.76 -5.25
N TYR A 60 -16.30 2.35 -6.48
CA TYR A 60 -15.94 3.13 -7.67
C TYR A 60 -16.56 4.53 -7.67
N ASP A 61 -17.82 4.64 -7.32
CA ASP A 61 -18.57 5.90 -7.22
C ASP A 61 -18.01 6.86 -6.15
N GLU A 62 -17.51 6.34 -5.02
CA GLU A 62 -16.86 7.19 -4.02
C GLU A 62 -15.49 7.72 -4.53
N VAL A 63 -14.78 6.95 -5.35
CA VAL A 63 -13.52 7.39 -5.98
C VAL A 63 -13.80 8.42 -7.08
N GLU A 64 -14.91 8.27 -7.86
CA GLU A 64 -15.36 9.30 -8.80
C GLU A 64 -15.68 10.61 -8.07
N ALA A 65 -16.48 10.55 -7.00
CA ALA A 65 -16.82 11.71 -6.20
C ALA A 65 -15.58 12.40 -5.59
N LEU A 66 -14.54 11.63 -5.22
CA LEU A 66 -13.26 12.19 -4.77
C LEU A 66 -12.57 13.01 -5.87
N ALA A 67 -12.58 12.51 -7.11
CA ALA A 67 -12.00 13.24 -8.23
C ALA A 67 -12.80 14.51 -8.55
N GLU A 68 -14.13 14.42 -8.60
CA GLU A 68 -15.02 15.56 -8.80
C GLU A 68 -14.76 16.65 -7.74
N ARG A 69 -14.74 16.27 -6.46
CA ARG A 69 -14.47 17.20 -5.35
C ARG A 69 -13.07 17.83 -5.46
N THR A 70 -12.06 17.06 -5.86
CA THR A 70 -10.70 17.57 -6.07
C THR A 70 -10.67 18.65 -7.15
N LEU A 71 -11.36 18.39 -8.27
CA LEU A 71 -11.41 19.32 -9.40
C LEU A 71 -12.27 20.56 -9.11
N GLU A 72 -13.37 20.41 -8.40
CA GLU A 72 -14.21 21.53 -7.96
C GLU A 72 -13.44 22.49 -7.05
N GLU A 73 -12.68 21.95 -6.09
CA GLU A 73 -11.95 22.76 -5.11
C GLU A 73 -10.68 23.38 -5.69
N PHE A 74 -9.90 22.60 -6.45
CA PHE A 74 -8.55 23.00 -6.83
C PHE A 74 -8.35 23.13 -8.35
N GLY A 75 -9.31 22.73 -9.16
CA GLY A 75 -9.29 22.84 -10.62
C GLY A 75 -8.38 21.85 -11.35
N SER A 76 -7.54 21.09 -10.63
CA SER A 76 -6.53 20.20 -11.23
C SER A 76 -6.08 19.13 -10.25
N VAL A 77 -5.40 18.10 -10.77
CA VAL A 77 -4.67 17.09 -9.98
C VAL A 77 -3.33 16.78 -10.67
N HIS A 78 -2.25 16.73 -9.92
CA HIS A 78 -0.88 16.50 -10.42
C HIS A 78 -0.24 15.24 -9.85
N VAL A 79 -0.58 14.88 -8.61
CA VAL A 79 -0.08 13.67 -7.97
C VAL A 79 -1.25 12.88 -7.41
N LEU A 80 -1.29 11.59 -7.72
CA LEU A 80 -2.20 10.63 -7.11
C LEU A 80 -1.39 9.60 -6.33
N CYS A 81 -1.66 9.47 -5.03
CA CYS A 81 -1.15 8.39 -4.21
C CYS A 81 -2.29 7.43 -3.86
N ASN A 82 -2.39 6.32 -4.57
CA ASN A 82 -3.22 5.18 -4.20
C ASN A 82 -2.53 4.44 -3.06
N ASN A 83 -2.78 4.89 -1.82
CA ASN A 83 -2.05 4.42 -0.66
C ASN A 83 -2.95 3.73 0.37
N ALA A 84 -4.27 3.93 0.33
CA ALA A 84 -5.19 3.20 1.21
C ALA A 84 -4.93 1.70 1.15
N GLY A 85 -4.89 1.07 2.32
CA GLY A 85 -4.64 -0.36 2.40
C GLY A 85 -4.99 -0.94 3.76
N VAL A 86 -5.35 -2.21 3.76
CA VAL A 86 -5.72 -2.97 4.95
C VAL A 86 -4.91 -4.26 5.01
N GLY A 87 -4.69 -4.76 6.21
CA GLY A 87 -4.05 -6.05 6.43
C GLY A 87 -5.07 -7.07 6.93
N GLY A 88 -4.73 -8.33 6.81
CA GLY A 88 -5.48 -9.42 7.40
C GLY A 88 -4.70 -10.71 7.26
N ASP A 89 -4.49 -11.39 8.37
CA ASP A 89 -3.73 -12.62 8.43
C ASP A 89 -4.68 -13.76 8.81
N GLN A 90 -4.68 -14.84 8.02
CA GLN A 90 -5.51 -16.01 8.26
C GLN A 90 -4.95 -17.23 7.54
N ARG A 91 -5.12 -18.43 8.12
CA ARG A 91 -4.88 -19.67 7.37
C ARG A 91 -5.81 -19.70 6.16
N PHE A 92 -5.33 -20.16 5.01
CA PHE A 92 -6.11 -20.17 3.77
C PHE A 92 -7.50 -20.80 3.93
N MET A 93 -7.56 -21.94 4.59
CA MET A 93 -8.82 -22.67 4.82
C MET A 93 -9.81 -21.92 5.71
N ASN A 94 -9.34 -20.98 6.51
CA ASN A 94 -10.16 -20.22 7.46
C ASN A 94 -10.47 -18.80 6.96
N THR A 95 -9.81 -18.37 5.88
CA THR A 95 -10.05 -17.03 5.28
C THR A 95 -11.44 -17.01 4.63
N THR A 96 -12.35 -16.20 5.15
CA THR A 96 -13.70 -16.07 4.60
C THR A 96 -13.68 -15.32 3.27
N LEU A 97 -14.73 -15.55 2.44
CA LEU A 97 -14.91 -14.77 1.21
C LEU A 97 -15.07 -13.27 1.53
N ALA A 98 -15.77 -12.92 2.60
CA ALA A 98 -15.88 -11.52 3.04
C ALA A 98 -14.50 -10.88 3.33
N THR A 99 -13.57 -11.62 3.94
CA THR A 99 -12.18 -11.17 4.11
C THR A 99 -11.47 -10.98 2.77
N TRP A 100 -11.65 -11.90 1.82
CA TRP A 100 -11.10 -11.78 0.47
C TRP A 100 -11.67 -10.55 -0.25
N GLU A 101 -12.98 -10.40 -0.27
CA GLU A 101 -13.67 -9.27 -0.92
C GLU A 101 -13.23 -7.93 -0.34
N TRP A 102 -13.13 -7.84 0.99
CA TRP A 102 -12.68 -6.62 1.65
C TRP A 102 -11.23 -6.26 1.29
N ILE A 103 -10.28 -7.18 1.50
CA ILE A 103 -8.85 -6.90 1.28
C ILE A 103 -8.58 -6.62 -0.21
N VAL A 104 -9.12 -7.45 -1.12
CA VAL A 104 -8.96 -7.24 -2.57
C VAL A 104 -9.68 -5.97 -3.02
N GLY A 105 -10.83 -5.67 -2.43
CA GLY A 105 -11.58 -4.43 -2.69
C GLY A 105 -10.76 -3.19 -2.39
N VAL A 106 -10.17 -3.11 -1.21
CA VAL A 106 -9.37 -1.95 -0.80
C VAL A 106 -8.01 -1.95 -1.50
N ASP A 107 -7.26 -3.06 -1.39
CA ASP A 107 -5.84 -3.11 -1.70
C ASP A 107 -5.51 -3.28 -3.19
N LEU A 108 -6.47 -3.75 -4.01
CA LEU A 108 -6.29 -3.93 -5.45
C LEU A 108 -7.28 -3.11 -6.26
N TRP A 109 -8.59 -3.26 -5.99
CA TRP A 109 -9.59 -2.49 -6.73
C TRP A 109 -9.46 -0.99 -6.46
N GLY A 110 -9.13 -0.57 -5.24
CA GLY A 110 -8.87 0.83 -4.91
C GLY A 110 -7.83 1.48 -5.84
N PRO A 111 -6.60 0.95 -5.95
CA PRO A 111 -5.61 1.43 -6.91
C PRO A 111 -6.07 1.38 -8.38
N ILE A 112 -6.82 0.34 -8.78
CA ILE A 112 -7.39 0.25 -10.14
C ILE A 112 -8.37 1.39 -10.38
N TYR A 113 -9.31 1.63 -9.46
CA TYR A 113 -10.28 2.72 -9.55
C TYR A 113 -9.60 4.08 -9.54
N GLY A 114 -8.65 4.29 -8.62
CA GLY A 114 -7.87 5.52 -8.59
C GLY A 114 -7.17 5.82 -9.90
N CYS A 115 -6.45 4.84 -10.47
CA CYS A 115 -5.85 5.00 -11.79
C CYS A 115 -6.89 5.28 -12.87
N LYS A 116 -8.00 4.52 -12.90
CA LYS A 116 -9.05 4.64 -13.91
C LYS A 116 -9.73 6.01 -13.90
N VAL A 117 -9.99 6.54 -12.71
CA VAL A 117 -10.70 7.81 -12.52
C VAL A 117 -9.78 9.00 -12.73
N PHE A 118 -8.57 8.98 -12.15
CA PHE A 118 -7.69 10.14 -12.14
C PHE A 118 -6.80 10.28 -13.38
N LEU A 119 -6.43 9.18 -14.06
CA LEU A 119 -5.53 9.24 -15.21
C LEU A 119 -6.02 10.20 -16.32
N PRO A 120 -7.32 10.28 -16.70
CA PRO A 120 -7.81 11.24 -17.68
C PRO A 120 -7.58 12.72 -17.30
N HIS A 121 -7.39 13.01 -16.03
CA HIS A 121 -7.10 14.36 -15.52
C HIS A 121 -5.60 14.62 -15.41
N LEU A 122 -4.83 13.59 -15.03
CA LEU A 122 -3.37 13.66 -14.91
C LEU A 122 -2.69 13.87 -16.28
N VAL A 123 -3.18 13.21 -17.33
CA VAL A 123 -2.63 13.36 -18.69
C VAL A 123 -2.83 14.75 -19.29
N LYS A 124 -3.69 15.58 -18.71
CA LYS A 124 -3.93 16.99 -19.13
C LYS A 124 -2.95 17.97 -18.48
N GLN A 125 -2.15 17.52 -17.51
CA GLN A 125 -1.17 18.39 -16.84
C GLN A 125 0.15 18.38 -17.60
N ASP A 126 0.97 19.42 -17.46
CA ASP A 126 2.32 19.47 -18.04
C ASP A 126 3.25 18.43 -17.42
N GLU A 127 3.03 18.11 -16.15
CA GLU A 127 3.69 17.04 -15.42
C GLU A 127 2.74 16.44 -14.38
N ALA A 128 2.74 15.14 -14.26
CA ALA A 128 1.94 14.41 -13.28
C ALA A 128 2.62 13.13 -12.83
N HIS A 129 2.18 12.58 -11.68
CA HIS A 129 2.72 11.33 -11.17
C HIS A 129 1.68 10.50 -10.42
N ILE A 130 1.71 9.19 -10.61
CA ILE A 130 0.93 8.21 -9.85
C ILE A 130 1.88 7.41 -8.96
N VAL A 131 1.55 7.28 -7.67
CA VAL A 131 2.21 6.37 -6.75
C VAL A 131 1.20 5.33 -6.28
N ASN A 132 1.43 4.08 -6.61
CA ASN A 132 0.62 2.96 -6.14
C ASN A 132 1.36 2.25 -5.01
N THR A 133 0.79 2.22 -3.81
CA THR A 133 1.39 1.55 -2.65
C THR A 133 1.09 0.06 -2.67
N ALA A 134 2.09 -0.71 -3.08
CA ALA A 134 2.13 -2.16 -2.93
C ALA A 134 2.71 -2.55 -1.55
N SER A 135 3.65 -3.45 -1.52
CA SER A 135 4.41 -3.92 -0.36
C SER A 135 5.51 -4.87 -0.83
N MET A 136 6.49 -5.14 0.01
CA MET A 136 7.38 -6.31 -0.19
C MET A 136 6.59 -7.61 -0.28
N ALA A 137 5.42 -7.71 0.35
CA ALA A 137 4.50 -8.85 0.22
C ALA A 137 4.03 -9.10 -1.23
N GLY A 138 4.08 -8.10 -2.10
CA GLY A 138 3.82 -8.26 -3.55
C GLY A 138 4.89 -9.06 -4.30
N PHE A 139 6.01 -9.36 -3.64
CA PHE A 139 7.11 -10.13 -4.20
C PHE A 139 7.50 -11.35 -3.36
N THR A 140 7.24 -11.34 -2.05
CA THR A 140 7.75 -12.36 -1.12
C THR A 140 6.71 -13.41 -0.71
N TYR A 141 5.43 -13.06 -0.79
CA TYR A 141 4.29 -13.98 -0.55
C TYR A 141 4.35 -14.70 0.80
N ALA A 142 4.44 -13.93 1.89
CA ALA A 142 4.45 -14.48 3.24
C ALA A 142 3.25 -15.40 3.49
N PRO A 143 3.42 -16.49 4.26
CA PRO A 143 2.31 -17.38 4.61
C PRO A 143 1.23 -16.62 5.39
N TYR A 144 0.00 -17.11 5.36
CA TYR A 144 -1.18 -16.58 6.06
C TYR A 144 -1.68 -15.21 5.60
N LYS A 145 -1.04 -14.58 4.60
CA LYS A 145 -1.38 -13.26 4.04
C LYS A 145 -1.94 -13.34 2.62
N HIS A 146 -2.68 -14.40 2.29
CA HIS A 146 -3.04 -14.70 0.90
C HIS A 146 -3.80 -13.58 0.18
N PRO A 147 -4.90 -13.00 0.70
CA PRO A 147 -5.57 -11.87 0.01
C PRO A 147 -4.65 -10.67 -0.16
N TYR A 148 -3.87 -10.36 0.87
CA TYR A 148 -2.92 -9.25 0.85
C TYR A 148 -1.81 -9.47 -0.19
N ASN A 149 -1.18 -10.65 -0.20
CA ASN A 149 -0.13 -10.99 -1.18
C ASN A 149 -0.65 -10.88 -2.62
N VAL A 150 -1.85 -11.44 -2.90
CA VAL A 150 -2.49 -11.38 -4.21
C VAL A 150 -2.74 -9.93 -4.62
N SER A 151 -3.30 -9.12 -3.73
CA SER A 151 -3.57 -7.71 -3.99
C SER A 151 -2.30 -6.93 -4.28
N LYS A 152 -1.28 -7.06 -3.42
CA LYS A 152 -0.03 -6.31 -3.58
C LYS A 152 0.79 -6.75 -4.80
N ALA A 153 0.76 -8.04 -5.17
CA ALA A 153 1.30 -8.51 -6.44
C ALA A 153 0.53 -7.93 -7.64
N GLY A 154 -0.81 -7.86 -7.54
CA GLY A 154 -1.65 -7.22 -8.54
C GLY A 154 -1.34 -5.74 -8.74
N VAL A 155 -1.06 -4.99 -7.66
CA VAL A 155 -0.66 -3.58 -7.73
C VAL A 155 0.69 -3.41 -8.42
N VAL A 156 1.66 -4.30 -8.17
CA VAL A 156 2.94 -4.30 -8.90
C VAL A 156 2.68 -4.48 -10.40
N ALA A 157 1.92 -5.51 -10.77
CA ALA A 157 1.61 -5.81 -12.18
C ALA A 157 0.84 -4.67 -12.86
N LEU A 158 -0.15 -4.07 -12.19
CA LEU A 158 -0.88 -2.89 -12.66
C LEU A 158 0.08 -1.74 -12.97
N THR A 159 0.96 -1.43 -12.03
CA THR A 159 1.87 -0.28 -12.15
C THR A 159 2.89 -0.48 -13.26
N GLU A 160 3.48 -1.67 -13.37
CA GLU A 160 4.42 -2.00 -14.45
C GLU A 160 3.75 -2.02 -15.83
N GLY A 161 2.51 -2.49 -15.91
CA GLY A 161 1.71 -2.46 -17.13
C GLY A 161 1.43 -1.03 -17.60
N LEU A 162 0.90 -0.20 -16.69
CA LEU A 162 0.63 1.22 -16.97
C LEU A 162 1.92 2.01 -17.28
N TYR A 163 3.04 1.73 -16.61
CA TYR A 163 4.32 2.36 -16.95
C TYR A 163 4.68 2.17 -18.43
N ARG A 164 4.55 0.94 -18.94
CA ARG A 164 4.86 0.60 -20.35
C ARG A 164 3.95 1.29 -21.35
N GLU A 165 2.73 1.59 -20.97
CA GLU A 165 1.77 2.37 -21.75
C GLU A 165 2.11 3.85 -21.71
N LEU A 166 2.24 4.41 -20.49
CA LEU A 166 2.46 5.83 -20.27
C LEU A 166 3.77 6.36 -20.91
N ILE A 167 4.86 5.60 -20.86
CA ILE A 167 6.12 6.05 -21.51
C ILE A 167 5.99 6.22 -23.03
N ARG A 168 4.99 5.61 -23.65
CA ARG A 168 4.72 5.70 -25.10
C ARG A 168 3.71 6.79 -25.41
N GLU A 169 2.62 6.87 -24.64
CA GLU A 169 1.46 7.70 -24.95
C GLU A 169 1.48 9.02 -24.20
N HIS A 170 1.99 9.04 -22.95
CA HIS A 170 1.97 10.18 -22.04
C HIS A 170 3.26 10.28 -21.23
N PRO A 171 4.46 10.48 -21.86
CA PRO A 171 5.77 10.42 -21.19
C PRO A 171 5.98 11.51 -20.12
N HIS A 172 5.12 12.50 -20.05
CA HIS A 172 5.11 13.52 -19.00
C HIS A 172 4.48 13.01 -17.69
N VAL A 173 3.66 11.95 -17.75
CA VAL A 173 3.07 11.31 -16.57
C VAL A 173 3.99 10.22 -16.05
N GLY A 174 4.56 10.40 -14.86
CA GLY A 174 5.31 9.37 -14.16
C GLY A 174 4.41 8.41 -13.43
N ILE A 175 4.91 7.19 -13.17
CA ILE A 175 4.23 6.23 -12.30
C ILE A 175 5.24 5.41 -11.50
N SER A 176 4.95 5.20 -10.23
CA SER A 176 5.77 4.45 -9.30
C SER A 176 4.95 3.40 -8.55
N VAL A 177 5.56 2.26 -8.29
CA VAL A 177 5.10 1.31 -7.27
C VAL A 177 5.94 1.47 -6.02
N LEU A 178 5.32 1.84 -4.92
CA LEU A 178 5.93 1.91 -3.60
C LEU A 178 5.81 0.56 -2.91
N CYS A 179 6.93 -0.02 -2.51
CA CYS A 179 7.01 -1.34 -1.89
C CYS A 179 7.65 -1.25 -0.49
N PRO A 180 6.90 -0.79 0.51
CA PRO A 180 7.39 -0.74 1.88
C PRO A 180 7.65 -2.14 2.42
N ALA A 181 8.65 -2.25 3.30
CA ALA A 181 8.81 -3.36 4.23
C ALA A 181 8.11 -3.00 5.55
N TRP A 182 8.80 -3.17 6.67
CA TRP A 182 8.26 -2.80 7.99
C TRP A 182 8.25 -1.28 8.14
N THR A 183 7.07 -0.73 8.36
CA THR A 183 6.86 0.72 8.54
C THR A 183 5.92 0.95 9.71
N ALA A 184 6.24 1.90 10.58
CA ALA A 184 5.50 2.23 11.81
C ALA A 184 4.10 2.80 11.49
N THR A 185 3.13 1.92 11.27
CA THR A 185 1.75 2.25 10.90
C THR A 185 0.73 1.47 11.72
N LYS A 186 -0.54 1.86 11.61
CA LYS A 186 -1.66 1.16 12.27
C LYS A 186 -2.18 -0.06 11.47
N ILE A 187 -1.47 -0.56 10.46
CA ILE A 187 -1.97 -1.62 9.57
C ILE A 187 -2.28 -2.93 10.32
N ALA A 188 -1.55 -3.25 11.39
CA ALA A 188 -1.87 -4.39 12.27
C ALA A 188 -3.24 -4.27 12.96
N ASN A 189 -3.83 -3.08 12.98
CA ASN A 189 -5.14 -2.78 13.53
C ASN A 189 -6.21 -2.51 12.44
N ALA A 190 -6.00 -2.98 11.21
CA ALA A 190 -6.91 -2.75 10.10
C ALA A 190 -8.33 -3.29 10.36
N ASP A 191 -8.45 -4.33 11.20
CA ASP A 191 -9.73 -4.95 11.58
C ASP A 191 -10.77 -3.96 12.14
N ARG A 192 -10.34 -2.79 12.65
CA ARG A 192 -11.25 -1.73 13.12
C ARG A 192 -12.20 -1.22 12.03
N ASN A 193 -11.79 -1.35 10.78
CA ASN A 193 -12.54 -0.93 9.59
C ASN A 193 -13.09 -2.13 8.79
N ALA A 194 -13.00 -3.35 9.34
CA ALA A 194 -13.42 -4.55 8.63
C ALA A 194 -14.95 -4.65 8.56
N PRO A 195 -15.51 -5.18 7.45
CA PRO A 195 -16.93 -5.41 7.32
C PRO A 195 -17.40 -6.59 8.19
N GLU A 196 -18.73 -6.69 8.33
CA GLU A 196 -19.34 -7.85 8.93
C GLU A 196 -18.91 -9.14 8.19
N GLY A 197 -18.65 -10.20 8.95
CA GLY A 197 -18.17 -11.49 8.41
C GLY A 197 -16.66 -11.62 8.25
N HIS A 198 -15.89 -10.55 8.43
CA HIS A 198 -14.45 -10.66 8.63
C HIS A 198 -14.17 -11.23 10.04
N VAL A 199 -13.26 -12.19 10.12
CA VAL A 199 -12.85 -12.79 11.40
C VAL A 199 -11.32 -12.76 11.50
N PRO A 200 -10.74 -11.97 12.42
CA PRO A 200 -9.30 -11.92 12.62
C PRO A 200 -8.71 -13.28 13.04
N MET A 201 -7.51 -13.59 12.52
CA MET A 201 -6.84 -14.86 12.79
C MET A 201 -6.57 -15.11 14.27
N TYR A 202 -6.17 -14.08 15.01
CA TYR A 202 -5.89 -14.17 16.44
C TYR A 202 -7.12 -14.56 17.29
N GLN A 203 -8.35 -14.44 16.75
CA GLN A 203 -9.58 -14.85 17.43
C GLN A 203 -9.94 -16.32 17.16
N THR A 204 -9.40 -16.92 16.10
CA THR A 204 -9.84 -18.24 15.61
C THR A 204 -8.77 -19.31 15.64
N ASP A 205 -7.51 -18.92 15.75
CA ASP A 205 -6.38 -19.85 15.73
C ASP A 205 -5.51 -19.68 16.98
N PRO A 206 -5.63 -20.60 17.97
CA PRO A 206 -4.84 -20.54 19.19
C PRO A 206 -3.32 -20.56 18.96
N ASP A 207 -2.84 -21.16 17.87
CA ASP A 207 -1.42 -21.21 17.51
C ASP A 207 -0.90 -19.85 17.04
N MET A 208 -1.79 -18.91 16.75
CA MET A 208 -1.50 -17.58 16.24
C MET A 208 -1.81 -16.47 17.26
N VAL A 209 -2.12 -16.85 18.49
CA VAL A 209 -2.23 -15.91 19.61
C VAL A 209 -0.87 -15.22 19.81
N GLY A 210 -0.87 -13.90 19.85
CA GLY A 210 0.35 -13.10 19.96
C GLY A 210 0.96 -12.64 18.64
N MET A 211 0.61 -13.24 17.51
CA MET A 211 1.16 -12.83 16.20
C MET A 211 0.87 -11.37 15.87
N ARG A 212 -0.27 -10.85 16.30
CA ARG A 212 -0.63 -9.44 16.08
C ARG A 212 0.30 -8.50 16.82
N GLU A 213 0.62 -8.84 18.07
CA GLU A 213 1.53 -8.07 18.91
C GLU A 213 2.95 -8.11 18.32
N GLU A 214 3.42 -9.28 17.88
CA GLU A 214 4.71 -9.44 17.21
C GLU A 214 4.80 -8.62 15.93
N VAL A 215 3.75 -8.66 15.09
CA VAL A 215 3.67 -7.84 13.87
C VAL A 215 3.65 -6.35 14.21
N ALA A 216 2.89 -5.95 15.22
CA ALA A 216 2.84 -4.55 15.67
C ALA A 216 4.20 -4.07 16.18
N GLU A 217 4.94 -4.93 16.88
CA GLU A 217 6.30 -4.64 17.36
C GLU A 217 7.29 -4.49 16.21
N MET A 218 7.27 -5.39 15.22
CA MET A 218 8.09 -5.28 14.02
C MET A 218 7.78 -4.01 13.22
N LEU A 219 6.51 -3.65 13.10
CA LEU A 219 6.11 -2.40 12.45
C LEU A 219 6.64 -1.18 13.22
N ALA A 220 6.52 -1.17 14.56
CA ALA A 220 6.99 -0.06 15.39
C ALA A 220 8.51 0.15 15.32
N GLN A 221 9.28 -0.91 15.06
CA GLN A 221 10.74 -0.88 14.88
C GLN A 221 11.15 -0.55 13.43
N GLY A 222 10.20 -0.52 12.49
CA GLY A 222 10.45 -0.22 11.09
C GLY A 222 10.67 1.26 10.82
N GLN A 223 10.75 1.60 9.53
CA GLN A 223 10.88 2.99 9.09
C GLN A 223 9.66 3.81 9.53
N THR A 224 9.87 5.09 9.80
CA THR A 224 8.77 6.02 10.05
C THR A 224 8.03 6.37 8.76
N PRO A 225 6.74 6.74 8.82
CA PRO A 225 6.00 7.26 7.67
C PRO A 225 6.68 8.44 6.98
N ASP A 226 7.30 9.33 7.74
CA ASP A 226 7.96 10.52 7.21
C ASP A 226 9.24 10.17 6.43
N GLU A 227 10.04 9.20 6.91
CA GLU A 227 11.20 8.68 6.18
C GLU A 227 10.78 8.05 4.84
N VAL A 228 9.69 7.28 4.84
CA VAL A 228 9.14 6.72 3.60
C VAL A 228 8.67 7.83 2.66
N ALA A 229 8.02 8.86 3.18
CA ALA A 229 7.53 9.98 2.37
C ALA A 229 8.68 10.76 1.71
N GLU A 230 9.81 10.98 2.40
CA GLU A 230 11.00 11.59 1.79
C GLU A 230 11.51 10.79 0.59
N ILE A 231 11.62 9.47 0.75
CA ILE A 231 12.07 8.59 -0.34
C ILE A 231 11.09 8.65 -1.54
N VAL A 232 9.78 8.72 -1.27
CA VAL A 232 8.75 8.81 -2.32
C VAL A 232 8.86 10.12 -3.07
N ILE A 233 9.03 11.27 -2.40
CA ILE A 233 9.19 12.56 -3.07
C ILE A 233 10.40 12.57 -4.00
N GLU A 234 11.54 12.05 -3.55
CA GLU A 234 12.73 11.95 -4.41
C GLU A 234 12.50 11.00 -5.61
N ALA A 235 11.77 9.91 -5.38
CA ALA A 235 11.41 8.98 -6.46
C ALA A 235 10.47 9.62 -7.50
N ILE A 236 9.50 10.43 -7.07
CA ILE A 236 8.62 11.21 -7.95
C ILE A 236 9.44 12.18 -8.81
N ARG A 237 10.36 12.94 -8.19
CA ARG A 237 11.24 13.89 -8.89
C ARG A 237 12.10 13.23 -9.96
N ASN A 238 12.58 12.01 -9.65
CA ASN A 238 13.43 11.21 -10.53
C ASN A 238 12.66 10.28 -11.47
N LYS A 239 11.31 10.27 -11.44
CA LYS A 239 10.43 9.35 -12.18
C LYS A 239 10.83 7.87 -11.99
N GLN A 240 11.22 7.51 -10.79
CA GLN A 240 11.64 6.15 -10.45
C GLN A 240 10.42 5.23 -10.38
N THR A 241 10.42 4.14 -11.16
CA THR A 241 9.27 3.23 -11.25
C THR A 241 9.10 2.34 -10.02
N HIS A 242 10.18 1.81 -9.44
CA HIS A 242 10.13 0.96 -8.25
C HIS A 242 10.77 1.68 -7.06
N ILE A 243 10.00 1.85 -6.00
CA ILE A 243 10.45 2.51 -4.77
C ILE A 243 10.53 1.43 -3.68
N PHE A 244 11.75 1.10 -3.26
CA PHE A 244 12.05 0.21 -2.14
C PHE A 244 12.66 1.05 -1.01
N PRO A 245 11.86 1.48 -0.02
CA PRO A 245 12.38 2.27 1.11
C PRO A 245 13.46 1.52 1.88
N ASP A 246 13.25 0.23 2.14
CA ASP A 246 14.25 -0.66 2.71
C ASP A 246 14.93 -1.49 1.61
N ARG A 247 16.14 -1.10 1.25
CA ARG A 247 16.91 -1.73 0.17
C ARG A 247 17.50 -3.10 0.56
N THR A 248 17.47 -3.48 1.82
CA THR A 248 17.95 -4.81 2.26
C THR A 248 17.13 -5.94 1.65
N TRP A 249 15.86 -5.67 1.34
CA TRP A 249 14.95 -6.62 0.69
C TRP A 249 15.28 -6.92 -0.78
N ILE A 250 16.15 -6.14 -1.42
CA ILE A 250 16.53 -6.38 -2.82
C ILE A 250 17.23 -7.75 -2.97
N GLU A 251 18.02 -8.16 -1.99
CA GLU A 251 18.65 -9.48 -2.00
C GLU A 251 17.61 -10.61 -1.91
N VAL A 252 16.55 -10.40 -1.14
CA VAL A 252 15.42 -11.36 -1.07
C VAL A 252 14.77 -11.52 -2.44
N LEU A 253 14.58 -10.43 -3.17
CA LEU A 253 14.02 -10.47 -4.54
C LEU A 253 14.93 -11.21 -5.51
N ARG A 254 16.25 -10.95 -5.47
CA ARG A 254 17.22 -11.62 -6.31
C ARG A 254 17.25 -13.12 -6.04
N ASN A 255 17.32 -13.51 -4.77
CA ASN A 255 17.32 -14.92 -4.37
C ASN A 255 16.06 -15.63 -4.87
N ARG A 256 14.88 -15.01 -4.71
CA ARG A 256 13.64 -15.55 -5.25
C ARG A 256 13.70 -15.75 -6.77
N ALA A 257 14.17 -14.76 -7.51
CA ALA A 257 14.27 -14.86 -8.96
C ALA A 257 15.20 -16.01 -9.37
N ASN A 258 16.32 -16.20 -8.67
CA ASN A 258 17.24 -17.28 -8.90
C ASN A 258 16.60 -18.66 -8.63
N LEU A 259 15.96 -18.84 -7.45
CA LEU A 259 15.28 -20.09 -7.12
C LEU A 259 14.22 -20.46 -8.18
N ILE A 260 13.42 -19.49 -8.63
CA ILE A 260 12.42 -19.72 -9.67
C ILE A 260 13.09 -20.11 -11.00
N SER A 261 14.16 -19.42 -11.40
CA SER A 261 14.86 -19.70 -12.68
C SER A 261 15.52 -21.08 -12.69
N GLU A 262 15.89 -21.59 -11.54
CA GLU A 262 16.48 -22.92 -11.34
C GLU A 262 15.42 -24.02 -11.10
N GLY A 263 14.13 -23.66 -11.04
CA GLY A 263 13.03 -24.59 -10.74
C GLY A 263 13.03 -25.09 -9.30
N LEU A 264 13.69 -24.37 -8.39
CA LEU A 264 13.79 -24.74 -6.99
C LEU A 264 12.59 -24.22 -6.19
N PRO A 265 12.21 -24.89 -5.07
CA PRO A 265 11.18 -24.39 -4.18
C PRO A 265 11.55 -23.03 -3.59
N VAL A 266 10.58 -22.12 -3.58
CA VAL A 266 10.70 -20.85 -2.86
C VAL A 266 10.18 -21.09 -1.44
N ASP A 267 11.08 -21.39 -0.52
CA ASP A 267 10.75 -21.74 0.86
C ASP A 267 10.79 -20.55 1.84
N ALA A 268 10.48 -20.80 3.11
CA ALA A 268 10.37 -19.77 4.13
C ALA A 268 11.72 -19.08 4.48
N THR A 269 12.86 -19.67 4.16
CA THR A 269 14.18 -19.05 4.42
C THR A 269 14.46 -17.86 3.53
N TYR A 270 13.65 -17.73 2.50
CA TYR A 270 13.71 -16.71 1.50
C TYR A 270 12.85 -15.46 1.83
N SER A 271 11.88 -15.59 2.75
CA SER A 271 10.84 -14.56 2.93
C SER A 271 11.25 -13.37 3.81
N GLY A 272 12.44 -13.37 4.40
CA GLY A 272 12.79 -12.39 5.44
C GLY A 272 11.89 -12.48 6.69
N TYR A 273 10.98 -13.44 6.71
CA TYR A 273 10.10 -13.75 7.82
C TYR A 273 10.87 -14.62 8.79
N THR A 274 11.25 -14.08 9.93
CA THR A 274 11.80 -14.89 11.01
C THR A 274 10.67 -15.80 11.50
N PRO A 275 10.79 -17.13 11.41
CA PRO A 275 9.76 -18.02 11.98
C PRO A 275 9.58 -17.70 13.45
N VAL A 276 8.33 -17.67 13.93
CA VAL A 276 8.02 -17.59 15.35
C VAL A 276 8.92 -18.56 16.11
N ALA A 277 9.69 -18.06 17.07
CA ALA A 277 10.62 -18.86 17.85
C ALA A 277 9.88 -20.05 18.45
N GLY A 278 10.28 -21.27 18.07
CA GLY A 278 9.67 -22.54 18.54
C GLY A 278 9.25 -23.51 17.44
N ARG A 279 9.26 -23.14 16.16
CA ARG A 279 8.94 -24.02 15.02
C ARG A 279 10.16 -24.32 14.11
N ALA A 280 11.33 -24.43 14.67
CA ALA A 280 12.54 -24.82 13.93
C ALA A 280 12.46 -26.25 13.32
N ASP A 281 11.43 -27.03 13.61
CA ASP A 281 11.30 -28.44 13.26
C ASP A 281 10.27 -28.74 12.15
N ALA A 282 9.81 -27.74 11.39
CA ALA A 282 9.05 -28.05 10.17
C ALA A 282 10.00 -28.78 9.19
N PRO A 283 9.69 -30.02 8.74
CA PRO A 283 10.55 -30.78 7.86
C PRO A 283 10.78 -29.98 6.58
N ASN A 284 12.07 -29.70 6.28
CA ASN A 284 12.48 -29.09 5.03
C ASN A 284 12.09 -30.03 3.87
N PRO A 285 11.13 -29.67 3.01
CA PRO A 285 10.72 -30.53 1.91
C PRO A 285 11.83 -30.81 0.88
N ALA A 286 12.91 -30.04 0.87
CA ALA A 286 14.09 -30.25 0.03
C ALA A 286 15.02 -31.36 0.54
N LYS A 287 14.78 -31.92 1.75
CA LYS A 287 15.48 -33.09 2.27
C LYS A 287 14.60 -34.35 2.17
N ARG A 288 14.15 -34.67 0.98
CA ARG A 288 13.67 -36.03 0.67
C ARG A 288 14.81 -36.71 -0.11
N ASP A 289 15.42 -37.73 0.56
CA ASP A 289 16.35 -38.66 -0.03
C ASP A 289 15.78 -39.34 -1.28
#